data_6671752709b8f6ea59ada59329feb738
#
_entry.id   6671752709b8f6ea59ada59329feb738
#
_cell.length_a   1.000
_cell.length_b   1.000
_cell.length_c   1.000
_cell.angle_alpha   90.00
_cell.angle_beta   90.00
_cell.angle_gamma   90.00
#
_symmetry.space_group_name_H-M   'P 1'
#
loop_
_entity.id
_entity.type
_entity.pdbx_description
1 polymer ?
#
loop_
_entity_poly.entity_id
_entity_poly.type
_entity_poly.pdbx_seq_one_letter_code
_entity_poly.pdbx_strand_id
1 'polypeptide(L)'
;MRKLWPILLVGVLACDKGGAAGGSRDEIIAAWKKGGLSPSAMTPATVPVGKDCQSGTVGAIDVLLCVYPSAADAKAAEESGLAWVGDTTGAAQANGSVLIAIADRRKSDPTGRTINQLMKLAPK
;
A
#
# COMPACT_ATOMS: atom_id res chain seq x y z
N MET A 1 -0.08 -8.47 -44.71
CA MET A 1 0.17 -8.48 -44.40
C MET A 1 0.36 -8.11 -43.64
N ARG A 2 0.43 -8.12 -43.49
CA ARG A 2 0.67 -7.95 -42.76
C ARG A 2 0.68 -7.65 -41.81
N LYS A 3 0.47 -7.76 -41.56
CA LYS A 3 0.56 -7.55 -40.66
C LYS A 3 0.70 -7.35 -39.74
N LEU A 4 0.48 -7.48 -39.59
CA LEU A 4 0.68 -7.30 -38.54
C LEU A 4 0.76 -7.13 -37.77
N TRP A 5 0.83 -7.10 -37.84
CA TRP A 5 0.92 -6.96 -36.94
C TRP A 5 1.15 -6.87 -36.00
N PRO A 6 1.02 -7.03 -35.87
CA PRO A 6 1.23 -6.87 -34.89
C PRO A 6 1.40 -6.59 -34.02
N ILE A 7 1.28 -6.61 -34.04
CA ILE A 7 1.57 -6.35 -33.19
C ILE A 7 1.51 -6.13 -32.31
N LEU A 8 1.25 -6.27 -32.35
CA LEU A 8 1.31 -6.10 -31.49
C LEU A 8 1.33 -5.93 -30.64
N LEU A 9 1.15 -6.01 -30.62
CA LEU A 9 1.34 -5.86 -29.73
C LEU A 9 1.53 -5.80 -28.89
N VAL A 10 1.35 -5.91 -28.90
CA VAL A 10 1.67 -5.89 -28.03
C VAL A 10 1.82 -5.76 -27.12
N GLY A 11 1.76 -5.68 -27.03
CA GLY A 11 1.95 -5.74 -26.16
C GLY A 11 1.90 -5.51 -25.40
N VAL A 12 1.80 -5.52 -25.26
CA VAL A 12 1.86 -5.35 -24.59
C VAL A 12 1.77 -5.07 -23.78
N LEU A 13 1.64 -5.09 -23.59
CA LEU A 13 1.61 -4.86 -22.99
C LEU A 13 1.62 -4.70 -22.12
N ALA A 14 1.52 -4.80 -22.01
CA ALA A 14 1.56 -4.74 -21.28
C ALA A 14 1.60 -4.61 -20.43
N CYS A 15 1.65 -4.77 -20.27
CA CYS A 15 1.73 -4.72 -19.58
C CYS A 15 1.76 -4.41 -18.88
N ASP A 16 1.74 -4.45 -18.70
CA ASP A 16 1.77 -4.13 -18.23
C ASP A 16 1.69 -3.64 -17.54
N LYS A 17 1.57 -3.37 -17.52
CA LYS A 17 1.56 -3.09 -16.76
C LYS A 17 1.52 -3.19 -15.83
N GLY A 18 1.59 -3.32 -16.00
CA GLY A 18 1.46 -3.70 -15.24
C GLY A 18 1.56 -3.60 -14.31
N GLY A 19 2.04 -3.79 -14.63
CA GLY A 19 2.39 -4.27 -13.44
C GLY A 19 1.69 -3.65 -12.33
N ALA A 20 1.13 -2.99 -12.43
CA ALA A 20 0.50 -2.37 -11.32
C ALA A 20 -0.54 -3.23 -10.68
N ALA A 21 -0.47 -4.51 -10.93
CA ALA A 21 -1.39 -5.41 -10.25
C ALA A 21 -1.27 -5.24 -8.75
N GLY A 22 -2.36 -5.08 -8.06
CA GLY A 22 -2.39 -4.87 -6.63
C GLY A 22 -2.20 -3.41 -6.25
N GLY A 23 -1.96 -2.59 -7.25
CA GLY A 23 -1.84 -1.19 -7.02
C GLY A 23 -0.45 -0.75 -6.63
N SER A 24 -0.27 0.52 -6.67
CA SER A 24 0.91 1.21 -6.21
C SER A 24 0.56 2.00 -4.96
N ARG A 25 1.56 2.61 -4.36
CA ARG A 25 1.30 3.53 -3.27
C ARG A 25 0.33 4.64 -3.69
N ASP A 26 0.50 5.15 -4.89
CA ASP A 26 -0.36 6.24 -5.39
C ASP A 26 -1.80 5.79 -5.51
N GLU A 27 -2.03 4.56 -5.93
CA GLU A 27 -3.39 4.03 -6.04
C GLU A 27 -4.04 3.86 -4.67
N ILE A 28 -3.27 3.43 -3.69
CA ILE A 28 -3.77 3.27 -2.33
C ILE A 28 -4.16 4.64 -1.75
N ILE A 29 -3.26 5.61 -1.90
CA ILE A 29 -3.52 6.98 -1.42
C ILE A 29 -4.73 7.58 -2.12
N ALA A 30 -4.85 7.38 -3.43
CA ALA A 30 -5.99 7.87 -4.19
C ALA A 30 -7.29 7.24 -3.73
N ALA A 31 -7.26 5.94 -3.43
CA ALA A 31 -8.46 5.24 -2.95
C ALA A 31 -8.88 5.78 -1.58
N TRP A 32 -7.93 6.07 -0.71
CA TRP A 32 -8.22 6.66 0.59
C TRP A 32 -8.85 8.05 0.44
N LYS A 33 -8.30 8.89 -0.43
CA LYS A 33 -8.86 10.22 -0.71
C LYS A 33 -10.27 10.12 -1.26
N LYS A 34 -10.48 9.21 -2.19
CA LYS A 34 -11.79 9.00 -2.80
C LYS A 34 -12.81 8.57 -1.75
N GLY A 35 -12.38 7.84 -0.75
CA GLY A 35 -13.23 7.38 0.33
C GLY A 35 -13.46 8.42 1.43
N GLY A 36 -12.97 9.65 1.26
CA GLY A 36 -13.21 10.74 2.19
C GLY A 36 -12.12 10.92 3.24
N LEU A 37 -11.02 10.17 3.13
CA LEU A 37 -9.91 10.32 4.07
C LEU A 37 -8.92 11.38 3.57
N SER A 38 -8.07 11.87 4.46
CA SER A 38 -7.15 12.95 4.15
C SER A 38 -5.70 12.53 4.46
N PRO A 39 -5.09 11.71 3.56
CA PRO A 39 -3.69 11.34 3.77
C PRO A 39 -2.76 12.56 3.67
N SER A 40 -1.76 12.59 4.54
CA SER A 40 -0.72 13.60 4.44
C SER A 40 0.20 13.29 3.26
N ALA A 41 1.09 14.23 2.95
CA ALA A 41 2.17 13.92 2.02
C ALA A 41 3.01 12.78 2.60
N MET A 42 3.40 11.83 1.73
CA MET A 42 4.23 10.71 2.14
C MET A 42 5.69 11.07 1.96
N THR A 43 6.51 10.65 2.90
CA THR A 43 7.95 10.91 2.84
C THR A 43 8.70 9.58 2.96
N PRO A 44 9.91 9.50 2.37
CA PRO A 44 10.70 8.28 2.49
C PRO A 44 10.92 7.91 3.95
N ALA A 45 10.82 6.63 4.25
CA ALA A 45 11.01 6.12 5.60
C ALA A 45 12.12 5.06 5.59
N THR A 46 13.07 5.18 6.51
CA THR A 46 14.11 4.19 6.69
C THR A 46 13.71 3.30 7.85
N VAL A 47 13.19 2.13 7.53
CA VAL A 47 12.64 1.20 8.52
C VAL A 47 13.08 -0.22 8.18
N PRO A 48 13.14 -1.11 9.18
CA PRO A 48 13.52 -2.52 8.92
C PRO A 48 12.51 -3.29 8.09
N VAL A 49 11.30 -2.76 7.91
CA VAL A 49 10.22 -3.44 7.18
C VAL A 49 10.60 -3.68 5.71
N GLY A 50 11.27 -2.72 5.09
CA GLY A 50 11.64 -2.85 3.69
C GLY A 50 12.53 -1.71 3.24
N LYS A 51 12.95 -1.79 1.98
CA LYS A 51 13.88 -0.82 1.39
C LYS A 51 13.18 0.38 0.77
N ASP A 52 11.99 0.17 0.23
CA ASP A 52 11.26 1.20 -0.51
C ASP A 52 9.97 1.51 0.24
N CYS A 53 10.11 2.22 1.35
CA CYS A 53 9.00 2.55 2.22
C CYS A 53 8.79 4.06 2.29
N GLN A 54 7.54 4.45 2.41
CA GLN A 54 7.17 5.83 2.69
C GLN A 54 6.18 5.84 3.85
N SER A 55 6.23 6.88 4.65
CA SER A 55 5.33 7.01 5.78
C SER A 55 4.65 8.36 5.78
N GLY A 56 3.51 8.42 6.46
CA GLY A 56 2.73 9.63 6.61
C GLY A 56 1.63 9.39 7.62
N THR A 57 0.59 10.22 7.56
CA THR A 57 -0.55 10.08 8.45
C THR A 57 -1.85 10.17 7.67
N VAL A 58 -2.88 9.54 8.22
CA VAL A 58 -4.26 9.74 7.77
C VAL A 58 -5.03 10.15 9.02
N GLY A 59 -5.39 11.45 9.08
CA GLY A 59 -5.86 12.00 10.34
C GLY A 59 -4.72 11.94 11.35
N ALA A 60 -4.95 11.30 12.48
CA ALA A 60 -3.93 11.12 13.51
C ALA A 60 -3.32 9.71 13.49
N ILE A 61 -3.58 8.93 12.46
CA ILE A 61 -3.11 7.55 12.36
C ILE A 61 -1.87 7.49 11.49
N ASP A 62 -0.82 6.83 11.98
CA ASP A 62 0.40 6.66 11.22
C ASP A 62 0.23 5.54 10.19
N VAL A 63 0.71 5.78 8.98
CA VAL A 63 0.65 4.77 7.90
C VAL A 63 2.04 4.59 7.30
N LEU A 64 2.32 3.37 6.88
CA LEU A 64 3.58 3.02 6.22
C LEU A 64 3.23 2.21 4.98
N LEU A 65 3.77 2.62 3.86
CA LEU A 65 3.55 1.93 2.58
C LEU A 65 4.90 1.52 2.02
N CYS A 66 5.12 0.21 1.90
CA CYS A 66 6.37 -0.35 1.39
C CYS A 66 6.11 -1.12 0.11
N VAL A 67 6.94 -0.89 -0.90
CA VAL A 67 6.82 -1.56 -2.20
C VAL A 67 7.86 -2.67 -2.29
N TYR A 68 7.45 -3.82 -2.83
CA TYR A 68 8.30 -5.01 -2.97
C TYR A 68 8.32 -5.45 -4.43
N PRO A 69 9.32 -6.26 -4.81
CA PRO A 69 9.38 -6.76 -6.20
C PRO A 69 8.20 -7.67 -6.58
N SER A 70 7.56 -8.30 -5.60
CA SER A 70 6.46 -9.22 -5.88
C SER A 70 5.45 -9.21 -4.75
N ALA A 71 4.26 -9.72 -5.05
CA ALA A 71 3.22 -9.87 -4.05
C ALA A 71 3.63 -10.85 -2.95
N ALA A 72 4.37 -11.89 -3.31
CA ALA A 72 4.86 -12.85 -2.33
C ALA A 72 5.81 -12.20 -1.34
N ASP A 73 6.69 -11.33 -1.84
CA ASP A 73 7.61 -10.61 -0.97
C ASP A 73 6.87 -9.67 -0.01
N ALA A 74 5.86 -8.97 -0.51
CA ALA A 74 5.04 -8.12 0.33
C ALA A 74 4.34 -8.92 1.42
N LYS A 75 3.79 -10.08 1.05
CA LYS A 75 3.12 -10.95 2.02
C LYS A 75 4.09 -11.44 3.08
N ALA A 76 5.29 -11.81 2.69
CA ALA A 76 6.31 -12.27 3.63
C ALA A 76 6.72 -11.16 4.60
N ALA A 77 6.52 -9.90 4.24
CA ALA A 77 6.88 -8.76 5.08
C ALA A 77 5.79 -8.36 6.07
N GLU A 78 4.64 -9.02 6.06
CA GLU A 78 3.54 -8.66 6.97
C GLU A 78 3.96 -8.70 8.43
N GLU A 79 4.77 -9.68 8.80
CA GLU A 79 5.25 -9.81 10.16
C GLU A 79 6.13 -8.64 10.58
N SER A 80 7.01 -8.20 9.69
CA SER A 80 7.83 -7.01 9.94
C SER A 80 6.96 -5.75 10.05
N GLY A 81 5.89 -5.70 9.27
CA GLY A 81 4.93 -4.62 9.36
C GLY A 81 4.24 -4.58 10.72
N LEU A 82 3.87 -5.74 11.23
CA LEU A 82 3.28 -5.83 12.57
C LEU A 82 4.27 -5.40 13.65
N ALA A 83 5.55 -5.73 13.48
CA ALA A 83 6.58 -5.27 14.40
C ALA A 83 6.70 -3.75 14.39
N TRP A 84 6.54 -3.13 13.22
CA TRP A 84 6.53 -1.66 13.12
C TRP A 84 5.33 -1.06 13.86
N VAL A 85 4.17 -1.72 13.78
CA VAL A 85 2.97 -1.30 14.52
C VAL A 85 3.23 -1.36 16.02
N GLY A 86 3.89 -2.42 16.48
CA GLY A 86 4.27 -2.56 17.88
C GLY A 86 3.08 -2.81 18.79
N ASP A 87 3.11 -2.17 19.95
CA ASP A 87 2.07 -2.37 20.98
C ASP A 87 0.82 -1.52 20.73
N THR A 88 0.81 -0.74 19.67
CA THR A 88 -0.35 0.11 19.38
C THR A 88 -1.42 -0.69 18.64
N THR A 89 -2.63 -0.16 18.61
CA THR A 89 -3.68 -0.72 17.77
C THR A 89 -3.33 -0.46 16.32
N GLY A 90 -3.43 -1.48 15.49
CA GLY A 90 -3.10 -1.32 14.09
C GLY A 90 -3.20 -2.61 13.33
N ALA A 91 -2.65 -2.60 12.12
CA ALA A 91 -2.70 -3.74 11.22
C ALA A 91 -1.56 -3.66 10.21
N ALA A 92 -1.21 -4.81 9.64
CA ALA A 92 -0.27 -4.86 8.52
C ALA A 92 -0.79 -5.89 7.53
N GLN A 93 -0.86 -5.50 6.25
CA GLN A 93 -1.45 -6.35 5.22
C GLN A 93 -0.84 -6.05 3.88
N ALA A 94 -0.52 -7.11 3.14
CA ALA A 94 -0.06 -6.96 1.77
C ALA A 94 -1.26 -6.75 0.84
N ASN A 95 -1.13 -5.76 -0.03
CA ASN A 95 -2.07 -5.51 -1.12
C ASN A 95 -1.27 -5.55 -2.41
N GLY A 96 -1.32 -6.70 -3.08
CA GLY A 96 -0.43 -6.93 -4.20
C GLY A 96 1.02 -6.83 -3.72
N SER A 97 1.83 -6.05 -4.41
CA SER A 97 3.24 -5.88 -4.07
C SER A 97 3.52 -4.76 -3.06
N VAL A 98 2.46 -4.17 -2.48
CA VAL A 98 2.61 -3.11 -1.48
C VAL A 98 2.18 -3.63 -0.12
N LEU A 99 3.02 -3.43 0.88
CA LEU A 99 2.65 -3.70 2.26
C LEU A 99 2.10 -2.41 2.89
N ILE A 100 0.93 -2.52 3.50
CA ILE A 100 0.30 -1.42 4.22
C ILE A 100 0.41 -1.74 5.70
N ALA A 101 1.04 -0.86 6.47
CA ALA A 101 1.06 -0.97 7.93
C ALA A 101 0.46 0.31 8.52
N ILE A 102 -0.38 0.13 9.51
CA ILE A 102 -1.17 1.20 10.09
C ILE A 102 -1.06 1.12 11.61
N ALA A 103 -0.77 2.24 12.26
CA ALA A 103 -0.59 2.27 13.71
C ALA A 103 -1.27 3.49 14.31
N ASP A 104 -2.16 3.26 15.27
CA ASP A 104 -2.83 4.35 15.98
C ASP A 104 -2.07 4.68 17.27
N ARG A 105 -0.94 5.34 17.10
CA ARG A 105 -0.05 5.65 18.22
C ARG A 105 -0.61 6.72 19.15
N ARG A 106 -1.55 7.51 18.66
CA ARG A 106 -2.14 8.62 19.43
C ARG A 106 -3.47 8.25 20.06
N LYS A 107 -3.88 6.99 19.88
CA LYS A 107 -5.15 6.46 20.43
C LYS A 107 -6.34 7.30 19.97
N SER A 108 -6.31 7.72 18.72
CA SER A 108 -7.34 8.58 18.13
C SER A 108 -8.50 7.79 17.54
N ASP A 109 -8.38 6.47 17.47
CA ASP A 109 -9.36 5.60 16.82
C ASP A 109 -9.69 4.43 17.74
N PRO A 110 -10.29 4.70 18.93
CA PRO A 110 -10.49 3.65 19.93
C PRO A 110 -11.38 2.49 19.47
N THR A 111 -12.25 2.74 18.49
CA THR A 111 -13.12 1.69 17.96
C THR A 111 -12.51 0.96 16.76
N GLY A 112 -11.38 1.44 16.24
CA GLY A 112 -10.76 0.85 15.06
C GLY A 112 -11.46 1.15 13.76
N ARG A 113 -12.38 2.10 13.76
CA ARG A 113 -13.18 2.41 12.57
C ARG A 113 -12.33 2.93 11.42
N THR A 114 -11.43 3.88 11.70
CA THR A 114 -10.59 4.46 10.66
C THR A 114 -9.58 3.45 10.15
N ILE A 115 -8.98 2.67 11.05
CA ILE A 115 -8.07 1.59 10.68
C ILE A 115 -8.77 0.62 9.73
N ASN A 116 -9.97 0.20 10.09
CA ASN A 116 -10.75 -0.72 9.28
C ASN A 116 -11.08 -0.11 7.90
N GLN A 117 -11.42 1.16 7.89
CA GLN A 117 -11.72 1.86 6.64
C GLN A 117 -10.50 1.95 5.73
N LEU A 118 -9.33 2.25 6.29
CA LEU A 118 -8.09 2.28 5.52
C LEU A 118 -7.81 0.94 4.86
N MET A 119 -8.00 -0.15 5.60
CA MET A 119 -7.76 -1.49 5.05
C MET A 119 -8.80 -1.86 4.00
N LYS A 120 -10.04 -1.48 4.20
CA LYS A 120 -11.12 -1.81 3.27
C LYS A 120 -11.04 -1.05 1.96
N LEU A 121 -10.64 0.20 2.01
CA LEU A 121 -10.56 1.05 0.81
C LEU A 121 -9.36 0.72 -0.06
N ALA A 122 -8.34 0.09 0.48
CA ALA A 122 -7.15 -0.23 -0.29
C ALA A 122 -7.50 -1.16 -1.45
N PRO A 123 -7.04 -0.86 -2.67
CA PRO A 123 -7.34 -1.70 -3.84
C PRO A 123 -6.72 -3.09 -3.69
N LYS A 124 -7.39 -4.08 -4.24
CA LYS A 124 -6.92 -5.47 -4.16
C LYS A 124 -6.31 -5.96 -5.44
#